data_4bc30001d24487086dbff5e95eade229
#
_entry.id   4bc30001d24487086dbff5e95eade229
#
_cell.length_a   1.000
_cell.length_b   1.000
_cell.length_c   1.000
_cell.angle_alpha   90.00
_cell.angle_beta   90.00
_cell.angle_gamma   90.00
#
_symmetry.space_group_name_H-M   'P 1'
#
loop_
_entity.id
_entity.type
_entity.pdbx_description
1 polymer ?
#
loop_
_entity_poly.entity_id
_entity_poly.type
_entity_poly.pdbx_seq_one_letter_code
_entity_poly.pdbx_strand_id
1 'polypeptide(L)'
;MSKSFQPTRLVGAIAIAMGCSPVIFAEDATNATQLDPIVITASKSAEKASEVPARISVISKEEIEKNPVLNLSDVLQKDASIYIKQSGGVGQLTDLSLRGGQTGSTLLLKNGARLNTQNGLGPVSPEFINLSDVDQIEILKGPASVQYGSDAISGVVQLISNNPTKSGASLTGVYGENRTYKTLVNADYVDDSGFYASIGGQRMETDGTSIINIQDKSEKAAFDQKGYNAKIGYSNDVINTSLAIDQNQGTNNYTTNYSTNNAKRNFENRLVNWLASYKASSDLVL
;
A
#
# COMPACT_ATOMS: atom_id res chain seq x y z
N MET A 1 -18.29 42.80 13.02
CA MET A 1 -19.52 41.99 12.86
C MET A 1 -19.10 40.56 12.65
N SER A 2 -19.08 39.78 13.72
CA SER A 2 -18.71 38.38 13.73
C SER A 2 -19.95 37.54 13.41
N LYS A 3 -19.92 36.75 12.31
CA LYS A 3 -20.96 35.77 12.03
C LYS A 3 -20.61 34.46 12.71
N SER A 4 -21.36 34.11 13.75
CA SER A 4 -21.27 32.81 14.42
C SER A 4 -21.79 31.70 13.51
N PHE A 5 -20.94 30.72 13.24
CA PHE A 5 -21.30 29.49 12.53
C PHE A 5 -22.02 28.55 13.49
N GLN A 6 -23.27 28.17 13.17
CA GLN A 6 -24.03 27.20 13.97
C GLN A 6 -23.93 25.80 13.36
N PRO A 7 -23.30 24.81 14.01
CA PRO A 7 -23.10 23.47 13.48
C PRO A 7 -24.24 22.46 13.77
N THR A 8 -25.42 22.92 14.16
CA THR A 8 -26.45 22.06 14.79
C THR A 8 -27.31 21.22 13.83
N ARG A 9 -27.17 21.36 12.50
CA ARG A 9 -28.03 20.60 11.56
C ARG A 9 -27.35 19.40 10.90
N LEU A 10 -26.02 19.30 10.92
CA LEU A 10 -25.29 18.16 10.32
C LEU A 10 -25.11 16.99 11.28
N VAL A 11 -25.05 17.26 12.58
CA VAL A 11 -24.86 16.21 13.61
C VAL A 11 -26.12 15.34 13.79
N GLY A 12 -27.30 15.90 13.53
CA GLY A 12 -28.56 15.14 13.64
C GLY A 12 -28.78 14.06 12.57
N ALA A 13 -28.20 14.22 11.39
CA ALA A 13 -28.37 13.26 10.30
C ALA A 13 -27.49 12.03 10.42
N ILE A 14 -26.33 12.17 11.09
CA ILE A 14 -25.39 11.05 11.30
C ILE A 14 -25.85 10.16 12.45
N ALA A 15 -26.51 10.69 13.46
CA ALA A 15 -26.98 9.91 14.63
C ALA A 15 -28.15 8.96 14.29
N ILE A 16 -28.94 9.26 13.26
CA ILE A 16 -30.09 8.39 12.87
C ILE A 16 -29.63 7.18 12.03
N ALA A 17 -28.48 7.25 11.37
CA ALA A 17 -27.94 6.12 10.58
C ALA A 17 -27.28 5.03 11.44
N MET A 18 -26.96 5.32 12.71
CA MET A 18 -26.32 4.32 13.61
C MET A 18 -27.29 3.51 14.46
N GLY A 19 -28.60 3.74 14.36
CA GLY A 19 -29.61 3.16 15.25
C GLY A 19 -30.22 1.82 14.85
N CYS A 20 -29.87 1.23 13.71
CA CYS A 20 -30.42 -0.04 13.24
C CYS A 20 -29.36 -0.98 12.70
N SER A 21 -28.45 -1.44 13.54
CA SER A 21 -27.62 -2.59 13.21
C SER A 21 -28.24 -3.83 13.83
N PRO A 22 -28.67 -4.83 13.03
CA PRO A 22 -28.99 -6.13 13.59
C PRO A 22 -27.71 -6.72 14.20
N VAL A 23 -27.77 -7.14 15.45
CA VAL A 23 -26.73 -7.92 16.09
C VAL A 23 -26.72 -9.28 15.41
N ILE A 24 -25.85 -9.47 14.43
CA ILE A 24 -25.56 -10.79 13.86
C ILE A 24 -24.61 -11.46 14.84
N PHE A 25 -25.08 -12.48 15.54
CA PHE A 25 -24.20 -13.41 16.24
C PHE A 25 -23.37 -14.12 15.18
N ALA A 26 -22.08 -13.79 15.12
CA ALA A 26 -21.14 -14.56 14.32
C ALA A 26 -21.02 -15.94 14.97
N GLU A 27 -21.50 -16.97 14.29
CA GLU A 27 -21.24 -18.37 14.59
C GLU A 27 -19.73 -18.58 14.47
N ASP A 28 -19.12 -19.18 15.48
CA ASP A 28 -17.69 -19.49 15.53
C ASP A 28 -17.25 -20.25 14.26
N ALA A 29 -16.56 -19.58 13.37
CA ALA A 29 -15.88 -20.20 12.23
C ALA A 29 -14.60 -20.91 12.72
N THR A 30 -14.77 -21.93 13.55
CA THR A 30 -13.72 -22.90 13.88
C THR A 30 -13.53 -23.82 12.68
N ASN A 31 -12.38 -23.71 12.02
CA ASN A 31 -11.86 -24.44 10.85
C ASN A 31 -12.08 -23.76 9.48
N ALA A 32 -11.73 -22.50 9.35
CA ALA A 32 -11.39 -21.99 8.03
C ALA A 32 -10.10 -22.70 7.58
N THR A 33 -10.20 -23.64 6.66
CA THR A 33 -9.03 -24.23 5.99
C THR A 33 -8.29 -23.07 5.33
N GLN A 34 -7.12 -22.72 5.86
CA GLN A 34 -6.31 -21.67 5.29
C GLN A 34 -5.83 -22.16 3.91
N LEU A 35 -6.41 -21.64 2.85
CA LEU A 35 -6.02 -21.97 1.49
C LEU A 35 -4.57 -21.50 1.28
N ASP A 36 -3.80 -22.32 0.55
CA ASP A 36 -2.45 -21.96 0.18
C ASP A 36 -2.46 -20.73 -0.74
N PRO A 37 -1.80 -19.62 -0.38
CA PRO A 37 -1.88 -18.40 -1.16
C PRO A 37 -1.24 -18.59 -2.54
N ILE A 38 -1.87 -17.98 -3.54
CA ILE A 38 -1.30 -17.91 -4.90
C ILE A 38 -0.31 -16.75 -4.95
N VAL A 39 0.87 -17.01 -5.48
CA VAL A 39 1.97 -16.05 -5.60
C VAL A 39 2.43 -15.93 -7.05
N ILE A 40 2.94 -14.77 -7.42
CA ILE A 40 3.38 -14.43 -8.79
C ILE A 40 4.86 -14.06 -8.82
N THR A 41 5.38 -13.52 -7.71
CA THR A 41 6.73 -12.93 -7.69
C THR A 41 7.84 -13.93 -7.96
N ALA A 42 7.69 -15.18 -7.55
CA ALA A 42 8.78 -16.14 -7.65
C ALA A 42 9.02 -16.66 -9.08
N SER A 43 7.95 -16.89 -9.85
CA SER A 43 8.01 -17.50 -11.19
C SER A 43 7.50 -16.59 -12.31
N LYS A 44 6.91 -15.42 -11.96
CA LYS A 44 6.14 -14.54 -12.87
C LYS A 44 4.87 -15.19 -13.42
N SER A 45 4.48 -16.33 -12.90
CA SER A 45 3.23 -17.04 -13.15
C SER A 45 2.50 -17.26 -11.83
N ALA A 46 1.18 -17.43 -11.88
CA ALA A 46 0.37 -17.69 -10.70
C ALA A 46 0.57 -19.14 -10.25
N GLU A 47 1.20 -19.34 -9.11
CA GLU A 47 1.50 -20.65 -8.53
C GLU A 47 1.15 -20.65 -7.04
N LYS A 48 0.90 -21.82 -6.44
CA LYS A 48 0.72 -21.90 -5.00
C LYS A 48 2.04 -21.67 -4.28
N ALA A 49 2.03 -20.94 -3.18
CA ALA A 49 3.24 -20.61 -2.43
C ALA A 49 4.02 -21.85 -1.99
N SER A 50 3.32 -22.96 -1.70
CA SER A 50 3.94 -24.25 -1.31
C SER A 50 4.65 -24.96 -2.47
N GLU A 51 4.27 -24.68 -3.71
CA GLU A 51 4.83 -25.31 -4.92
C GLU A 51 6.06 -24.57 -5.45
N VAL A 52 6.27 -23.32 -4.99
CA VAL A 52 7.39 -22.48 -5.42
C VAL A 52 8.68 -22.90 -4.71
N PRO A 53 9.79 -23.20 -5.44
CA PRO A 53 11.06 -23.61 -4.86
C PRO A 53 11.87 -22.42 -4.27
N ALA A 54 11.18 -21.38 -3.79
CA ALA A 54 11.78 -20.18 -3.21
C ALA A 54 11.11 -19.85 -1.89
N ARG A 55 11.84 -19.17 -0.98
CA ARG A 55 11.23 -18.68 0.26
C ARG A 55 10.45 -17.41 -0.01
N ILE A 56 9.15 -17.52 0.03
CA ILE A 56 8.21 -16.42 -0.13
C ILE A 56 7.33 -16.27 1.12
N SER A 57 7.05 -15.06 1.53
CA SER A 57 6.00 -14.72 2.49
C SER A 57 4.93 -13.92 1.79
N VAL A 58 3.70 -14.14 2.19
CA VAL A 58 2.52 -13.43 1.67
C VAL A 58 1.84 -12.73 2.84
N ILE A 59 1.51 -11.47 2.66
CA ILE A 59 0.66 -10.69 3.56
C ILE A 59 -0.64 -10.43 2.79
N SER A 60 -1.74 -10.97 3.30
CA SER A 60 -3.03 -10.88 2.64
C SER A 60 -3.72 -9.53 2.88
N LYS A 61 -4.78 -9.27 2.09
CA LYS A 61 -5.64 -8.09 2.27
C LYS A 61 -6.20 -8.02 3.70
N GLU A 62 -6.69 -9.15 4.21
CA GLU A 62 -7.25 -9.25 5.55
C GLU A 62 -6.21 -8.91 6.62
N GLU A 63 -4.95 -9.26 6.42
CA GLU A 63 -3.88 -8.91 7.34
C GLU A 63 -3.50 -7.43 7.26
N ILE A 64 -3.58 -6.83 6.07
CA ILE A 64 -3.40 -5.39 5.88
C ILE A 64 -4.53 -4.62 6.55
N GLU A 65 -5.78 -5.04 6.36
CA GLU A 65 -6.98 -4.35 6.86
C GLU A 65 -7.21 -4.51 8.37
N LYS A 66 -6.84 -5.66 8.96
CA LYS A 66 -6.98 -5.93 10.41
C LYS A 66 -6.17 -5.01 11.31
N ASN A 67 -5.20 -4.32 10.77
CA ASN A 67 -4.31 -3.47 11.57
C ASN A 67 -4.49 -2.01 11.16
N PRO A 68 -4.40 -1.07 12.10
CA PRO A 68 -4.41 0.36 11.81
C PRO A 68 -3.10 0.76 11.10
N VAL A 69 -2.93 0.26 9.87
CA VAL A 69 -1.73 0.47 9.07
C VAL A 69 -1.75 1.86 8.49
N LEU A 70 -0.78 2.67 8.83
CA LEU A 70 -0.63 4.00 8.29
C LEU A 70 0.17 4.00 6.99
N ASN A 71 1.22 3.16 6.90
CA ASN A 71 2.11 3.11 5.74
C ASN A 71 2.60 1.68 5.46
N LEU A 72 3.35 1.50 4.37
CA LEU A 72 3.92 0.21 3.98
C LEU A 72 4.86 -0.37 5.03
N SER A 73 5.61 0.48 5.73
CA SER A 73 6.56 0.03 6.75
C SER A 73 5.88 -0.68 7.91
N ASP A 74 4.69 -0.21 8.31
CA ASP A 74 3.90 -0.82 9.39
C ASP A 74 3.46 -2.25 9.04
N VAL A 75 3.18 -2.49 7.75
CA VAL A 75 2.83 -3.83 7.25
C VAL A 75 4.05 -4.72 7.22
N LEU A 76 5.15 -4.23 6.63
CA LEU A 76 6.34 -5.04 6.38
C LEU A 76 7.09 -5.43 7.65
N GLN A 77 7.02 -4.62 8.71
CA GLN A 77 7.65 -4.94 10.02
C GLN A 77 7.14 -6.24 10.64
N LYS A 78 6.00 -6.77 10.17
CA LYS A 78 5.47 -8.05 10.67
C LYS A 78 6.25 -9.25 10.16
N ASP A 79 6.97 -9.13 9.06
CA ASP A 79 7.84 -10.20 8.57
C ASP A 79 9.21 -10.10 9.23
N ALA A 80 9.59 -11.13 9.97
CA ALA A 80 10.85 -11.18 10.72
C ALA A 80 12.12 -11.11 9.85
N SER A 81 11.99 -11.28 8.52
CA SER A 81 13.12 -11.14 7.61
C SER A 81 13.35 -9.70 7.14
N ILE A 82 12.42 -8.80 7.45
CA ILE A 82 12.49 -7.39 7.08
C ILE A 82 12.93 -6.55 8.27
N TYR A 83 13.92 -5.74 8.04
CA TYR A 83 14.37 -4.71 8.97
C TYR A 83 13.99 -3.33 8.42
N ILE A 84 13.23 -2.60 9.20
CA ILE A 84 12.84 -1.21 8.91
C ILE A 84 13.55 -0.29 9.89
N LYS A 85 14.30 0.66 9.34
CA LYS A 85 14.85 1.78 10.10
C LYS A 85 14.14 3.05 9.70
N GLN A 86 13.36 3.61 10.60
CA GLN A 86 12.61 4.84 10.39
C GLN A 86 13.23 5.97 11.21
N SER A 87 13.49 7.11 10.57
CA SER A 87 14.15 8.26 11.18
C SER A 87 13.21 9.20 11.94
N GLY A 88 12.00 8.73 12.26
CA GLY A 88 10.97 9.52 12.94
C GLY A 88 9.59 8.88 12.81
N GLY A 89 8.55 9.70 12.93
CA GLY A 89 7.16 9.27 12.76
C GLY A 89 6.78 9.03 11.29
N VAL A 90 5.48 9.01 11.05
CA VAL A 90 4.91 8.79 9.71
C VAL A 90 5.47 9.79 8.70
N GLY A 91 5.77 9.31 7.49
CA GLY A 91 6.32 10.13 6.40
C GLY A 91 7.80 10.48 6.53
N GLN A 92 8.49 10.02 7.58
CA GLN A 92 9.92 10.25 7.74
C GLN A 92 10.73 9.17 6.99
N LEU A 93 11.97 9.53 6.65
CA LEU A 93 12.89 8.67 5.90
C LEU A 93 12.88 7.25 6.48
N THR A 94 12.63 6.30 5.61
CA THR A 94 12.51 4.90 5.96
C THR A 94 13.44 4.06 5.10
N ASP A 95 14.37 3.38 5.74
CA ASP A 95 15.24 2.40 5.12
C ASP A 95 14.61 1.01 5.25
N LEU A 96 14.52 0.31 4.13
CA LEU A 96 14.05 -1.06 4.03
C LEU A 96 15.24 -1.99 3.74
N SER A 97 15.42 -2.99 4.57
CA SER A 97 16.42 -4.03 4.39
C SER A 97 15.81 -5.41 4.56
N LEU A 98 16.07 -6.31 3.63
CA LEU A 98 15.65 -7.70 3.67
C LEU A 98 16.85 -8.58 4.04
N ARG A 99 16.69 -9.40 5.10
CA ARG A 99 17.73 -10.34 5.60
C ARG A 99 19.08 -9.68 5.88
N GLY A 100 19.08 -8.43 6.36
CA GLY A 100 20.31 -7.70 6.66
C GLY A 100 21.08 -7.21 5.43
N GLY A 101 20.47 -7.23 4.24
CA GLY A 101 21.05 -6.64 3.05
C GLY A 101 21.20 -5.12 3.17
N GLN A 102 22.00 -4.53 2.31
CA GLN A 102 22.17 -3.08 2.29
C GLN A 102 20.92 -2.36 1.83
N THR A 103 20.75 -1.11 2.27
CA THR A 103 19.73 -0.21 1.74
C THR A 103 19.87 -0.12 0.22
N GLY A 104 18.76 -0.31 -0.53
CA GLY A 104 18.76 -0.35 -1.99
C GLY A 104 19.00 -1.72 -2.62
N SER A 105 19.37 -2.76 -1.83
CA SER A 105 19.51 -4.13 -2.35
C SER A 105 18.20 -4.92 -2.37
N THR A 106 17.11 -4.33 -1.93
CA THR A 106 15.76 -4.90 -1.98
C THR A 106 14.96 -4.17 -3.05
N LEU A 107 14.48 -4.92 -4.02
CA LEU A 107 13.63 -4.38 -5.08
C LEU A 107 12.18 -4.27 -4.60
N LEU A 108 11.58 -3.11 -4.78
CA LEU A 108 10.16 -2.90 -4.53
C LEU A 108 9.41 -2.73 -5.85
N LEU A 109 8.36 -3.51 -6.02
CA LEU A 109 7.51 -3.52 -7.20
C LEU A 109 6.06 -3.21 -6.84
N LYS A 110 5.30 -2.64 -7.77
CA LYS A 110 3.84 -2.58 -7.75
C LYS A 110 3.30 -3.11 -9.06
N ASN A 111 2.57 -4.23 -9.02
CA ASN A 111 2.06 -4.93 -10.20
C ASN A 111 3.15 -5.17 -11.27
N GLY A 112 4.35 -5.57 -10.84
CA GLY A 112 5.51 -5.79 -11.70
C GLY A 112 6.29 -4.54 -12.10
N ALA A 113 5.76 -3.33 -11.88
CA ALA A 113 6.46 -2.09 -12.17
C ALA A 113 7.40 -1.71 -11.02
N ARG A 114 8.62 -1.31 -11.36
CA ARG A 114 9.65 -0.94 -10.39
C ARG A 114 9.35 0.40 -9.73
N LEU A 115 9.43 0.43 -8.41
CA LEU A 115 9.28 1.64 -7.59
C LEU A 115 10.61 2.22 -7.10
N ASN A 116 11.70 1.47 -7.19
CA ASN A 116 13.04 1.98 -6.87
C ASN A 116 13.41 3.12 -7.79
N THR A 117 14.00 4.18 -7.23
CA THR A 117 14.46 5.32 -8.04
C THR A 117 15.61 4.91 -8.93
N GLN A 118 15.60 5.33 -10.21
CA GLN A 118 16.62 4.97 -11.19
C GLN A 118 17.92 5.81 -11.03
N ASN A 119 17.98 6.71 -10.08
CA ASN A 119 19.15 7.60 -9.87
C ASN A 119 20.33 6.90 -9.17
N GLY A 120 20.46 5.59 -9.34
CA GLY A 120 21.67 4.81 -9.08
C GLY A 120 22.03 4.53 -7.61
N LEU A 121 21.53 5.27 -6.64
CA LEU A 121 21.82 5.11 -5.22
C LEU A 121 20.63 5.42 -4.31
N GLY A 122 19.45 5.68 -4.90
CA GLY A 122 18.27 6.01 -4.11
C GLY A 122 17.54 4.77 -3.62
N PRO A 123 17.43 4.55 -2.31
CA PRO A 123 16.51 3.55 -1.80
C PRO A 123 15.09 3.92 -2.22
N VAL A 124 14.22 2.93 -2.30
CA VAL A 124 12.78 3.16 -2.31
C VAL A 124 12.43 4.00 -1.10
N SER A 125 11.47 4.87 -1.25
CA SER A 125 10.86 5.62 -0.15
C SER A 125 9.53 4.93 0.26
N PRO A 126 9.56 3.87 1.10
CA PRO A 126 8.38 3.11 1.48
C PRO A 126 7.34 3.99 2.18
N GLU A 127 7.80 5.08 2.81
CA GLU A 127 6.98 6.05 3.51
C GLU A 127 5.98 6.79 2.60
N PHE A 128 6.23 6.82 1.29
CA PHE A 128 5.38 7.54 0.32
C PHE A 128 4.49 6.63 -0.52
N ILE A 129 4.45 5.34 -0.24
CA ILE A 129 3.68 4.39 -1.05
C ILE A 129 2.22 4.38 -0.63
N ASN A 130 1.35 4.44 -1.64
CA ASN A 130 -0.08 4.29 -1.48
C ASN A 130 -0.47 2.81 -1.37
N LEU A 131 -1.25 2.47 -0.34
CA LEU A 131 -1.77 1.12 -0.10
C LEU A 131 -3.27 0.98 -0.39
N SER A 132 -3.93 2.01 -0.93
CA SER A 132 -5.39 2.01 -1.06
C SER A 132 -5.94 0.91 -1.98
N ASP A 133 -5.13 0.47 -2.95
CA ASP A 133 -5.47 -0.56 -3.93
C ASP A 133 -4.65 -1.85 -3.78
N VAL A 134 -3.92 -2.00 -2.66
CA VAL A 134 -3.08 -3.17 -2.43
C VAL A 134 -3.87 -4.26 -1.73
N ASP A 135 -4.00 -5.39 -2.38
CA ASP A 135 -4.71 -6.57 -1.87
C ASP A 135 -3.76 -7.65 -1.33
N GLN A 136 -2.50 -7.66 -1.79
CA GLN A 136 -1.53 -8.67 -1.37
C GLN A 136 -0.13 -8.08 -1.44
N ILE A 137 0.74 -8.48 -0.50
CA ILE A 137 2.17 -8.17 -0.54
C ILE A 137 2.93 -9.48 -0.53
N GLU A 138 3.76 -9.69 -1.55
CA GLU A 138 4.65 -10.85 -1.65
C GLU A 138 6.08 -10.43 -1.34
N ILE A 139 6.75 -11.21 -0.50
CA ILE A 139 8.13 -10.98 -0.08
C ILE A 139 8.95 -12.17 -0.50
N LEU A 140 9.63 -12.06 -1.63
CA LEU A 140 10.57 -13.07 -2.14
C LEU A 140 11.91 -12.89 -1.43
N LYS A 141 12.31 -13.89 -0.63
CA LYS A 141 13.47 -13.84 0.27
C LYS A 141 14.69 -14.53 -0.33
N GLY A 142 15.61 -13.74 -0.84
CA GLY A 142 16.86 -14.24 -1.41
C GLY A 142 17.17 -13.61 -2.76
N PRO A 143 18.33 -13.96 -3.36
CA PRO A 143 18.77 -13.37 -4.61
C PRO A 143 17.77 -13.63 -5.74
N ALA A 144 17.28 -12.57 -6.37
CA ALA A 144 16.37 -12.63 -7.50
C ALA A 144 16.87 -11.78 -8.69
N SER A 145 18.14 -11.42 -8.69
CA SER A 145 18.73 -10.52 -9.68
C SER A 145 18.68 -11.06 -11.10
N VAL A 146 18.66 -12.38 -11.30
CA VAL A 146 18.53 -13.01 -12.61
C VAL A 146 17.19 -12.67 -13.26
N GLN A 147 16.11 -12.60 -12.47
CA GLN A 147 14.77 -12.31 -12.98
C GLN A 147 14.42 -10.82 -12.95
N TYR A 148 14.97 -10.08 -11.98
CA TYR A 148 14.51 -8.74 -11.62
C TYR A 148 15.59 -7.66 -11.72
N GLY A 149 16.83 -8.03 -11.99
CA GLY A 149 17.95 -7.09 -12.17
C GLY A 149 18.66 -6.71 -10.87
N SER A 150 19.47 -5.65 -10.93
CA SER A 150 20.50 -5.31 -9.93
C SER A 150 20.00 -5.06 -8.51
N ASP A 151 18.80 -4.50 -8.35
CA ASP A 151 18.30 -4.10 -7.03
C ASP A 151 17.69 -5.26 -6.25
N ALA A 152 17.55 -6.45 -6.88
CA ALA A 152 16.97 -7.65 -6.27
C ALA A 152 18.03 -8.60 -5.67
N ILE A 153 19.07 -8.04 -5.06
CA ILE A 153 20.19 -8.82 -4.46
C ILE A 153 19.70 -9.53 -3.20
N SER A 154 19.01 -8.84 -2.31
CA SER A 154 18.50 -9.40 -1.05
C SER A 154 17.12 -10.02 -1.22
N GLY A 155 16.39 -9.60 -2.25
CA GLY A 155 15.06 -10.09 -2.58
C GLY A 155 14.16 -9.04 -3.19
N VAL A 156 12.88 -9.38 -3.29
CA VAL A 156 11.84 -8.56 -3.90
C VAL A 156 10.65 -8.43 -2.95
N VAL A 157 10.13 -7.23 -2.83
CA VAL A 157 8.84 -6.97 -2.21
C VAL A 157 7.90 -6.48 -3.31
N GLN A 158 6.82 -7.21 -3.55
CA GLN A 158 5.85 -6.87 -4.58
C GLN A 158 4.49 -6.56 -3.97
N LEU A 159 3.98 -5.39 -4.31
CA LEU A 159 2.61 -4.96 -4.00
C LEU A 159 1.72 -5.36 -5.16
N ILE A 160 0.65 -6.08 -4.87
CA ILE A 160 -0.28 -6.61 -5.85
C ILE A 160 -1.65 -6.00 -5.62
N SER A 161 -2.22 -5.43 -6.69
CA SER A 161 -3.61 -5.02 -6.76
C SER A 161 -4.34 -6.03 -7.63
N ASN A 162 -5.13 -6.89 -7.02
CA ASN A 162 -5.91 -7.89 -7.74
C ASN A 162 -6.97 -7.25 -8.65
N ASN A 163 -7.45 -8.01 -9.61
CA ASN A 163 -8.61 -7.61 -10.36
C ASN A 163 -9.86 -7.82 -9.48
N PRO A 164 -10.78 -6.87 -9.43
CA PRO A 164 -12.00 -7.06 -8.65
C PRO A 164 -12.82 -8.22 -9.22
N THR A 165 -13.37 -9.03 -8.33
CA THR A 165 -14.22 -10.19 -8.67
C THR A 165 -15.69 -9.95 -8.36
N LYS A 166 -16.00 -8.84 -7.68
CA LYS A 166 -17.34 -8.43 -7.29
C LYS A 166 -17.43 -6.92 -7.29
N SER A 167 -18.59 -6.39 -7.67
CA SER A 167 -18.89 -4.98 -7.47
C SER A 167 -19.07 -4.67 -5.99
N GLY A 168 -18.51 -3.54 -5.55
CA GLY A 168 -18.57 -3.14 -4.16
C GLY A 168 -17.92 -1.79 -3.91
N ALA A 169 -18.04 -1.30 -2.69
CA ALA A 169 -17.35 -0.10 -2.24
C ALA A 169 -16.91 -0.27 -0.79
N SER A 170 -15.79 0.35 -0.45
CA SER A 170 -15.28 0.38 0.91
C SER A 170 -14.85 1.78 1.33
N LEU A 171 -15.01 2.07 2.62
CA LEU A 171 -14.55 3.29 3.26
C LEU A 171 -13.83 2.89 4.55
N THR A 172 -12.58 3.27 4.66
CA THR A 172 -11.78 3.05 5.88
C THR A 172 -11.32 4.38 6.44
N GLY A 173 -11.51 4.58 7.73
CA GLY A 173 -11.02 5.74 8.47
C GLY A 173 -10.11 5.30 9.61
N VAL A 174 -8.96 5.95 9.74
CA VAL A 174 -8.03 5.78 10.87
C VAL A 174 -7.80 7.14 11.51
N TYR A 175 -7.88 7.20 12.82
CA TYR A 175 -7.57 8.39 13.61
C TYR A 175 -6.60 8.03 14.72
N GLY A 176 -5.62 8.88 14.95
CA GLY A 176 -4.56 8.64 15.93
C GLY A 176 -4.02 9.92 16.58
N GLU A 177 -2.97 9.77 17.34
CA GLU A 177 -2.28 10.89 18.00
C GLU A 177 -1.72 11.90 17.01
N ASN A 178 -1.33 13.08 17.49
CA ASN A 178 -0.79 14.18 16.70
C ASN A 178 -1.70 14.61 15.54
N ARG A 179 -3.02 14.57 15.73
CA ARG A 179 -4.04 14.82 14.70
C ARG A 179 -3.79 13.96 13.44
N THR A 180 -3.34 12.74 13.64
CA THR A 180 -3.15 11.80 12.53
C THR A 180 -4.50 11.29 12.08
N TYR A 181 -4.80 11.43 10.80
CA TYR A 181 -5.96 10.75 10.19
C TYR A 181 -5.60 10.20 8.82
N LYS A 182 -6.20 9.08 8.49
CA LYS A 182 -6.12 8.46 7.17
C LYS A 182 -7.53 8.05 6.74
N THR A 183 -7.87 8.36 5.51
CA THR A 183 -9.12 7.93 4.88
C THR A 183 -8.79 7.22 3.58
N LEU A 184 -9.41 6.07 3.37
CA LEU A 184 -9.32 5.26 2.16
C LEU A 184 -10.71 5.05 1.62
N VAL A 185 -10.88 5.23 0.32
CA VAL A 185 -12.14 4.98 -0.39
C VAL A 185 -11.81 4.16 -1.60
N ASN A 186 -12.54 3.06 -1.81
CA ASN A 186 -12.44 2.25 -3.01
C ASN A 186 -13.84 1.88 -3.51
N ALA A 187 -13.99 1.79 -4.82
CA ALA A 187 -15.19 1.32 -5.47
C ALA A 187 -14.80 0.45 -6.67
N ASP A 188 -15.44 -0.71 -6.76
CA ASP A 188 -15.22 -1.72 -7.78
C ASP A 188 -16.53 -1.98 -8.55
N TYR A 189 -16.40 -2.14 -9.85
CA TYR A 189 -17.46 -2.56 -10.74
C TYR A 189 -17.01 -3.80 -11.51
N VAL A 190 -17.85 -4.79 -11.56
CA VAL A 190 -17.63 -6.02 -12.33
C VAL A 190 -18.93 -6.39 -13.02
N ASP A 191 -18.83 -6.78 -14.28
CA ASP A 191 -19.97 -7.22 -15.05
C ASP A 191 -19.79 -8.67 -15.57
N ASP A 192 -20.87 -9.31 -15.95
CA ASP A 192 -20.89 -10.72 -16.39
C ASP A 192 -20.14 -10.94 -17.73
N SER A 193 -19.83 -9.89 -18.48
CA SER A 193 -19.04 -9.99 -19.72
C SER A 193 -17.55 -10.21 -19.48
N GLY A 194 -17.09 -10.00 -18.23
CA GLY A 194 -15.68 -10.01 -17.85
C GLY A 194 -15.04 -8.64 -17.81
N PHE A 195 -15.77 -7.57 -18.09
CA PHE A 195 -15.30 -6.20 -17.90
C PHE A 195 -15.31 -5.83 -16.41
N TYR A 196 -14.28 -5.12 -15.99
CA TYR A 196 -14.20 -4.57 -14.64
C TYR A 196 -13.56 -3.18 -14.61
N ALA A 197 -13.91 -2.42 -13.60
CA ALA A 197 -13.31 -1.14 -13.31
C ALA A 197 -13.16 -0.95 -11.79
N SER A 198 -12.10 -0.28 -11.39
CA SER A 198 -11.81 0.05 -9.99
C SER A 198 -11.36 1.49 -9.90
N ILE A 199 -11.81 2.20 -8.87
CA ILE A 199 -11.36 3.55 -8.55
C ILE A 199 -11.15 3.64 -7.06
N GLY A 200 -10.07 4.30 -6.66
CA GLY A 200 -9.78 4.48 -5.24
C GLY A 200 -9.05 5.76 -4.96
N GLY A 201 -9.01 6.09 -3.69
CA GLY A 201 -8.28 7.25 -3.21
C GLY A 201 -7.93 7.14 -1.74
N GLN A 202 -6.86 7.82 -1.36
CA GLN A 202 -6.48 8.01 0.04
C GLN A 202 -6.15 9.46 0.35
N ARG A 203 -6.43 9.82 1.59
CA ARG A 203 -5.97 11.06 2.21
C ARG A 203 -5.35 10.70 3.54
N MET A 204 -4.15 11.21 3.80
CA MET A 204 -3.47 11.06 5.07
C MET A 204 -2.84 12.38 5.49
N GLU A 205 -3.04 12.75 6.74
CA GLU A 205 -2.42 13.91 7.36
C GLU A 205 -2.00 13.58 8.80
N THR A 206 -0.92 14.19 9.23
CA THR A 206 -0.48 14.22 10.63
C THR A 206 0.33 15.48 10.90
N ASP A 207 0.19 16.04 12.08
CA ASP A 207 1.11 17.07 12.56
C ASP A 207 2.51 16.50 12.82
N GLY A 208 2.60 15.18 13.02
CA GLY A 208 3.83 14.48 13.35
C GLY A 208 4.33 14.77 14.79
N THR A 209 5.43 14.13 15.10
CA THR A 209 6.12 14.31 16.39
C THR A 209 7.12 15.46 16.32
N SER A 210 7.50 16.02 17.45
CA SER A 210 8.59 16.99 17.53
C SER A 210 9.91 16.32 17.18
N ILE A 211 10.61 16.85 16.20
CA ILE A 211 11.88 16.29 15.72
C ILE A 211 13.06 16.93 16.46
N ILE A 212 12.94 18.22 16.83
CA ILE A 212 13.98 18.97 17.52
C ILE A 212 13.36 19.60 18.76
N ASN A 213 13.92 19.32 19.91
CA ASN A 213 13.65 20.04 21.14
C ASN A 213 14.84 20.95 21.47
N ILE A 214 15.00 22.01 20.70
CA ILE A 214 15.93 23.10 21.04
C ILE A 214 15.08 24.23 21.60
N GLN A 215 15.44 24.71 22.80
CA GLN A 215 14.78 25.76 23.56
C GLN A 215 13.88 26.67 22.71
N ASP A 216 12.56 26.60 22.97
CA ASP A 216 11.50 27.44 22.40
C ASP A 216 11.05 27.20 20.94
N LYS A 217 11.58 26.23 20.22
CA LYS A 217 11.12 25.87 18.87
C LYS A 217 10.92 24.37 18.72
N SER A 218 9.75 23.88 19.10
CA SER A 218 9.33 22.51 18.78
C SER A 218 8.71 22.48 17.39
N GLU A 219 9.52 22.29 16.36
CA GLU A 219 8.99 22.04 15.02
C GLU A 219 8.60 20.58 14.88
N LYS A 220 7.45 20.34 14.25
CA LYS A 220 6.87 19.00 14.07
C LYS A 220 7.15 18.45 12.68
N ALA A 221 7.31 17.13 12.61
CA ALA A 221 7.46 16.36 11.38
C ALA A 221 6.13 16.16 10.67
N ALA A 222 5.47 17.23 10.27
CA ALA A 222 4.18 17.15 9.61
C ALA A 222 4.27 16.38 8.28
N PHE A 223 3.26 15.58 7.99
CA PHE A 223 3.14 14.82 6.77
C PHE A 223 1.73 14.95 6.19
N ASP A 224 1.67 15.12 4.87
CA ASP A 224 0.46 15.24 4.08
C ASP A 224 0.59 14.38 2.84
N GLN A 225 -0.39 13.53 2.55
CA GLN A 225 -0.38 12.64 1.40
C GLN A 225 -1.78 12.53 0.79
N LYS A 226 -1.84 12.58 -0.54
CA LYS A 226 -3.02 12.27 -1.36
C LYS A 226 -2.63 11.21 -2.37
N GLY A 227 -3.41 10.15 -2.44
CA GLY A 227 -3.28 9.10 -3.44
C GLY A 227 -4.57 8.90 -4.21
N TYR A 228 -4.44 8.60 -5.49
CA TYR A 228 -5.55 8.25 -6.38
C TYR A 228 -5.13 7.06 -7.21
N ASN A 229 -6.05 6.13 -7.43
CA ASN A 229 -5.84 5.02 -8.33
C ASN A 229 -7.08 4.79 -9.19
N ALA A 230 -6.87 4.27 -10.39
CA ALA A 230 -7.93 3.80 -11.26
C ALA A 230 -7.41 2.61 -12.07
N LYS A 231 -8.26 1.62 -12.27
CA LYS A 231 -7.97 0.43 -13.08
C LYS A 231 -9.19 0.11 -13.92
N ILE A 232 -8.97 -0.20 -15.18
CA ILE A 232 -9.99 -0.79 -16.05
C ILE A 232 -9.40 -2.05 -16.69
N GLY A 233 -10.22 -3.05 -16.92
CA GLY A 233 -9.73 -4.25 -17.55
C GLY A 233 -10.83 -5.17 -18.04
N TYR A 234 -10.37 -6.22 -18.67
CA TYR A 234 -11.20 -7.30 -19.17
C TYR A 234 -10.53 -8.65 -18.89
N SER A 235 -11.28 -9.58 -18.37
CA SER A 235 -10.79 -10.91 -18.04
C SER A 235 -11.81 -11.97 -18.43
N ASN A 236 -11.33 -12.97 -19.20
CA ASN A 236 -12.05 -14.20 -19.48
C ASN A 236 -11.07 -15.38 -19.45
N ASP A 237 -11.51 -16.57 -19.84
CA ASP A 237 -10.69 -17.80 -19.83
C ASP A 237 -9.45 -17.73 -20.72
N VAL A 238 -9.41 -16.82 -21.69
CA VAL A 238 -8.36 -16.73 -22.72
C VAL A 238 -7.53 -15.46 -22.59
N ILE A 239 -8.16 -14.34 -22.27
CA ILE A 239 -7.51 -13.02 -22.23
C ILE A 239 -7.71 -12.40 -20.87
N ASN A 240 -6.63 -11.87 -20.31
CA ASN A 240 -6.69 -10.98 -19.15
C ASN A 240 -5.86 -9.74 -19.47
N THR A 241 -6.50 -8.58 -19.47
CA THR A 241 -5.81 -7.30 -19.72
C THR A 241 -6.32 -6.21 -18.80
N SER A 242 -5.42 -5.37 -18.35
CA SER A 242 -5.77 -4.21 -17.52
C SER A 242 -4.85 -3.03 -17.76
N LEU A 243 -5.43 -1.85 -17.69
CA LEU A 243 -4.71 -0.58 -17.63
C LEU A 243 -4.97 0.04 -16.25
N ALA A 244 -3.91 0.32 -15.51
CA ALA A 244 -3.96 0.93 -14.19
C ALA A 244 -3.15 2.23 -14.17
N ILE A 245 -3.67 3.21 -13.46
CA ILE A 245 -3.01 4.47 -13.14
C ILE A 245 -2.99 4.62 -11.63
N ASP A 246 -1.84 4.92 -11.06
CA ASP A 246 -1.67 5.27 -9.66
C ASP A 246 -0.92 6.60 -9.58
N GLN A 247 -1.44 7.53 -8.80
CA GLN A 247 -0.80 8.81 -8.52
C GLN A 247 -0.79 9.04 -7.03
N ASN A 248 0.37 9.41 -6.52
CA ASN A 248 0.59 9.69 -5.12
C ASN A 248 1.44 10.93 -4.97
N GLN A 249 0.98 11.90 -4.20
CA GLN A 249 1.66 13.18 -4.00
C GLN A 249 1.49 13.67 -2.57
N GLY A 250 2.42 14.49 -2.13
CA GLY A 250 2.32 15.05 -0.80
C GLY A 250 3.52 15.87 -0.38
N THR A 251 3.56 16.14 0.91
CA THR A 251 4.65 16.90 1.54
C THR A 251 5.01 16.29 2.88
N ASN A 252 6.29 16.30 3.19
CA ASN A 252 6.76 16.02 4.53
C ASN A 252 7.75 17.08 5.03
N ASN A 253 7.66 17.36 6.31
CA ASN A 253 8.66 18.16 7.01
C ASN A 253 9.66 17.21 7.67
N TYR A 254 10.95 17.51 7.53
CA TYR A 254 12.04 16.73 8.13
C TYR A 254 13.16 17.65 8.60
N THR A 255 14.00 17.15 9.48
CA THR A 255 15.20 17.89 9.91
C THR A 255 16.41 17.49 9.11
N THR A 256 17.31 18.44 8.93
CA THR A 256 18.65 18.17 8.43
C THR A 256 19.67 18.34 9.57
N ASN A 257 20.76 17.60 9.52
CA ASN A 257 21.84 17.70 10.53
C ASN A 257 22.52 19.08 10.60
N TYR A 258 22.18 19.98 9.68
CA TYR A 258 22.84 21.27 9.52
C TYR A 258 21.93 22.47 9.77
N SER A 259 20.66 22.26 10.10
CA SER A 259 19.69 23.33 10.26
C SER A 259 18.83 23.15 11.51
N THR A 260 18.59 24.23 12.21
CA THR A 260 17.62 24.29 13.31
C THR A 260 16.18 24.43 12.81
N ASN A 261 15.99 24.60 11.50
CA ASN A 261 14.67 24.72 10.87
C ASN A 261 14.33 23.43 10.13
N ASN A 262 13.05 23.07 10.09
CA ASN A 262 12.56 21.98 9.29
C ASN A 262 12.73 22.28 7.79
N ALA A 263 13.24 21.32 7.07
CA ALA A 263 13.18 21.31 5.63
C ALA A 263 11.85 20.70 5.18
N LYS A 264 11.32 21.19 4.06
CA LYS A 264 10.10 20.66 3.44
C LYS A 264 10.46 19.94 2.16
N ARG A 265 9.97 18.70 2.03
CA ARG A 265 10.09 17.91 0.81
C ARG A 265 8.70 17.73 0.19
N ASN A 266 8.59 18.07 -1.08
CA ASN A 266 7.44 17.70 -1.90
C ASN A 266 7.79 16.43 -2.67
N PHE A 267 6.83 15.53 -2.79
CA PHE A 267 6.97 14.32 -3.59
C PHE A 267 5.75 14.12 -4.49
N GLU A 268 5.99 13.57 -5.65
CA GLU A 268 4.97 13.10 -6.58
C GLU A 268 5.48 11.84 -7.26
N ASN A 269 4.66 10.77 -7.20
CA ASN A 269 4.90 9.52 -7.90
C ASN A 269 3.69 9.23 -8.79
N ARG A 270 3.94 8.92 -10.05
CA ARG A 270 2.91 8.48 -10.98
C ARG A 270 3.35 7.20 -11.64
N LEU A 271 2.47 6.20 -11.61
CA LEU A 271 2.66 4.93 -12.25
C LEU A 271 1.51 4.69 -13.23
N VAL A 272 1.85 4.35 -14.46
CA VAL A 272 0.89 3.85 -15.45
C VAL A 272 1.36 2.46 -15.83
N ASN A 273 0.49 1.48 -15.66
CA ASN A 273 0.82 0.08 -15.90
C ASN A 273 -0.24 -0.57 -16.80
N TRP A 274 0.20 -1.17 -17.88
CA TRP A 274 -0.62 -2.01 -18.74
C TRP A 274 -0.14 -3.44 -18.64
N LEU A 275 -1.02 -4.32 -18.23
CA LEU A 275 -0.78 -5.76 -18.16
C LEU A 275 -1.67 -6.44 -19.18
N ALA A 276 -1.13 -7.42 -19.87
CA ALA A 276 -1.89 -8.28 -20.77
C ALA A 276 -1.33 -9.69 -20.69
N SER A 277 -2.21 -10.67 -20.63
CA SER A 277 -1.86 -12.08 -20.76
C SER A 277 -2.85 -12.77 -21.71
N TYR A 278 -2.35 -13.69 -22.49
CA TYR A 278 -3.12 -14.49 -23.44
C TYR A 278 -2.80 -15.97 -23.25
N LYS A 279 -3.84 -16.75 -22.98
CA LYS A 279 -3.73 -18.20 -22.84
C LYS A 279 -3.86 -18.87 -24.20
N ALA A 280 -2.73 -19.18 -24.82
CA ALA A 280 -2.70 -19.79 -26.13
C ALA A 280 -3.09 -21.28 -26.12
N SER A 281 -2.79 -21.98 -24.99
CA SER A 281 -3.22 -23.37 -24.73
C SER A 281 -3.31 -23.60 -23.21
N SER A 282 -3.69 -24.82 -22.79
CA SER A 282 -3.70 -25.18 -21.36
C SER A 282 -2.36 -24.94 -20.67
N ASP A 283 -1.25 -25.06 -21.40
CA ASP A 283 0.12 -25.09 -20.86
C ASP A 283 0.95 -23.88 -21.31
N LEU A 284 0.37 -22.96 -22.11
CA LEU A 284 1.08 -21.79 -22.64
C LEU A 284 0.30 -20.51 -22.39
N VAL A 285 0.84 -19.65 -21.55
CA VAL A 285 0.40 -18.27 -21.30
C VAL A 285 1.48 -17.32 -21.81
N LEU A 286 1.08 -16.36 -22.63
CA LEU A 286 1.94 -15.31 -23.20
C LEU A 286 1.68 -13.97 -22.54
#